data_d7e02461e8c36934ff304adb6f4179ce
#
_entry.id   d7e02461e8c36934ff304adb6f4179ce
#
_cell.length_a   1.000
_cell.length_b   1.000
_cell.length_c   1.000
_cell.angle_alpha   90.00
_cell.angle_beta   90.00
_cell.angle_gamma   90.00
#
_symmetry.space_group_name_H-M   'P 1'
#
loop_
_entity.id
_entity.type
_entity.pdbx_description
1 polymer ?
#
loop_
_entity_poly.entity_id
_entity_poly.type
_entity_poly.pdbx_seq_one_letter_code
_entity_poly.pdbx_strand_id
1 'polypeptide(L)'
;MTEILKSKIAAIGIDIGKNWFHVVGLDGRGAIALRQKWSRGQVEARLANMPACLIGMEACVGAHHLSRRLRLLGHDGQLMPAKYYRREGVGPRNP
;
A
#
# COMPACT_ATOMS: atom_id res chain seq x y z
N MET A 1 -13.33 -9.48 0.48
CA MET A 1 -13.00 -8.87 -0.79
C MET A 1 -13.17 -9.84 -1.92
N THR A 2 -13.78 -9.42 -2.97
CA THR A 2 -14.08 -10.30 -4.08
C THR A 2 -12.94 -10.34 -5.10
N GLU A 3 -12.98 -11.31 -5.98
CA GLU A 3 -12.01 -11.41 -7.05
C GLU A 3 -12.05 -10.20 -7.96
N ILE A 4 -13.25 -9.68 -8.20
CA ILE A 4 -13.42 -8.52 -9.04
C ILE A 4 -12.68 -7.32 -8.45
N LEU A 5 -12.80 -7.12 -7.15
CA LEU A 5 -12.15 -6.02 -6.48
C LEU A 5 -10.63 -6.16 -6.57
N LYS A 6 -10.13 -7.37 -6.37
CA LYS A 6 -8.69 -7.60 -6.46
C LYS A 6 -8.15 -7.25 -7.83
N SER A 7 -8.85 -7.65 -8.88
CA SER A 7 -8.35 -7.41 -10.23
C SER A 7 -8.45 -5.96 -10.65
N LYS A 8 -9.19 -5.13 -9.90
CA LYS A 8 -9.31 -3.72 -10.22
C LYS A 8 -8.19 -2.88 -9.61
N ILE A 9 -7.47 -3.41 -8.65
CA ILE A 9 -6.45 -2.63 -7.95
C ILE A 9 -5.23 -2.45 -8.83
N ALA A 10 -4.92 -1.21 -9.17
CA ALA A 10 -3.75 -0.89 -9.98
C ALA A 10 -2.58 -0.41 -9.13
N ALA A 11 -2.87 0.21 -8.00
CA ALA A 11 -1.83 0.72 -7.12
C ALA A 11 -2.32 0.68 -5.69
N ILE A 12 -1.39 0.54 -4.75
CA ILE A 12 -1.72 0.48 -3.33
C ILE A 12 -0.82 1.45 -2.59
N GLY A 13 -1.41 2.21 -1.69
CA GLY A 13 -0.66 3.04 -0.77
C GLY A 13 -0.76 2.44 0.62
N ILE A 14 0.37 2.35 1.30
CA ILE A 14 0.41 1.81 2.65
C ILE A 14 1.00 2.85 3.60
N ASP A 15 0.23 3.17 4.63
CA ASP A 15 0.68 4.06 5.68
C ASP A 15 1.01 3.19 6.88
N ILE A 16 2.29 3.11 7.22
CA ILE A 16 2.78 2.20 8.24
C ILE A 16 2.62 2.83 9.61
N GLY A 17 1.74 2.27 10.41
CA GLY A 17 1.55 2.70 11.77
C GLY A 17 2.28 1.79 12.73
N LYS A 18 2.13 2.06 14.00
CA LYS A 18 2.79 1.30 15.03
C LYS A 18 2.29 -0.12 15.11
N ASN A 19 0.98 -0.30 15.14
CA ASN A 19 0.38 -1.63 15.25
C ASN A 19 -0.42 -2.00 14.04
N TRP A 20 -0.85 -1.03 13.26
CA TRP A 20 -1.74 -1.26 12.13
C TRP A 20 -1.21 -0.55 10.90
N PHE A 21 -1.53 -1.10 9.75
CA PHE A 21 -1.17 -0.51 8.47
C PHE A 21 -2.46 -0.06 7.81
N HIS A 22 -2.51 1.19 7.40
CA HIS A 22 -3.66 1.69 6.64
C HIS A 22 -3.38 1.48 5.17
N VAL A 23 -4.28 0.81 4.50
CA VAL A 23 -4.08 0.39 3.13
C VAL A 23 -5.16 0.97 2.24
N VAL A 24 -4.74 1.68 1.19
CA VAL A 24 -5.66 2.27 0.23
C VAL A 24 -5.30 1.73 -1.14
N GLY A 25 -6.27 1.10 -1.80
CA GLY A 25 -6.06 0.60 -3.15
C GLY A 25 -6.75 1.48 -4.15
N LEU A 26 -6.07 1.78 -5.24
CA LEU A 26 -6.61 2.61 -6.30
C LEU A 26 -6.80 1.78 -7.55
N ASP A 27 -7.86 2.07 -8.30
CA ASP A 27 -8.06 1.38 -9.56
C ASP A 27 -7.28 2.09 -10.67
N GLY A 28 -7.43 1.62 -11.90
CA GLY A 28 -6.68 2.17 -13.03
C GLY A 28 -6.98 3.63 -13.33
N ARG A 29 -8.07 4.16 -12.79
CA ARG A 29 -8.41 5.56 -12.98
C ARG A 29 -8.04 6.42 -11.80
N GLY A 30 -7.44 5.83 -10.78
CA GLY A 30 -7.05 6.57 -9.60
C GLY A 30 -8.14 6.70 -8.55
N ALA A 31 -9.27 6.05 -8.74
CA ALA A 31 -10.34 6.08 -7.75
C ALA A 31 -10.07 5.07 -6.66
N ILE A 32 -10.50 5.38 -5.44
CA ILE A 32 -10.31 4.47 -4.33
C ILE A 32 -11.21 3.27 -4.47
N ALA A 33 -10.62 2.10 -4.57
CA ALA A 33 -11.36 0.85 -4.68
C ALA A 33 -11.24 0.01 -3.41
N LEU A 34 -10.31 0.34 -2.52
CA LEU A 34 -10.11 -0.41 -1.31
C LEU A 34 -9.58 0.54 -0.24
N ARG A 35 -10.12 0.43 0.97
CA ARG A 35 -9.60 1.20 2.08
C ARG A 35 -9.76 0.36 3.33
N GLN A 36 -8.67 -0.14 3.88
CA GLN A 36 -8.72 -1.03 5.01
C GLN A 36 -7.56 -0.82 5.95
N LYS A 37 -7.69 -1.40 7.14
CA LYS A 37 -6.65 -1.36 8.14
C LYS A 37 -6.27 -2.81 8.42
N TRP A 38 -5.03 -3.16 8.16
CA TRP A 38 -4.54 -4.52 8.32
C TRP A 38 -3.49 -4.59 9.41
N SER A 39 -3.40 -5.73 10.06
CA SER A 39 -2.33 -5.95 11.01
C SER A 39 -1.04 -6.23 10.23
N ARG A 40 0.08 -6.13 10.92
CA ARG A 40 1.36 -6.39 10.30
C ARG A 40 1.40 -7.76 9.64
N GLY A 41 0.87 -8.77 10.32
CA GLY A 41 0.90 -10.12 9.78
C GLY A 41 -0.02 -10.32 8.60
N GLN A 42 -1.07 -9.50 8.47
CA GLN A 42 -2.01 -9.63 7.38
C GLN A 42 -1.53 -9.01 6.08
N VAL A 43 -0.64 -8.03 6.18
CA VAL A 43 -0.22 -7.29 4.98
C VAL A 43 0.38 -8.22 3.93
N GLU A 44 1.38 -8.99 4.31
CA GLU A 44 2.01 -9.88 3.35
C GLU A 44 1.07 -10.97 2.87
N ALA A 45 0.30 -11.54 3.79
CA ALA A 45 -0.61 -12.61 3.42
C ALA A 45 -1.66 -12.15 2.42
N ARG A 46 -2.22 -10.96 2.64
CA ARG A 46 -3.24 -10.46 1.74
C ARG A 46 -2.67 -10.04 0.40
N LEU A 47 -1.50 -9.40 0.42
CA LEU A 47 -0.89 -8.95 -0.83
C LEU A 47 -0.33 -10.10 -1.64
N ALA A 48 0.01 -11.20 -1.00
CA ALA A 48 0.47 -12.38 -1.71
C ALA A 48 -0.60 -12.96 -2.62
N ASN A 49 -1.86 -12.70 -2.29
CA ASN A 49 -2.98 -13.23 -3.06
C ASN A 49 -3.53 -12.23 -4.08
N MET A 50 -2.87 -11.13 -4.29
CA MET A 50 -3.33 -10.12 -5.23
C MET A 50 -2.41 -10.07 -6.44
N PRO A 51 -2.95 -9.68 -7.59
CA PRO A 51 -2.11 -9.51 -8.79
C PRO A 51 -1.02 -8.48 -8.52
N ALA A 52 0.10 -8.62 -9.18
CA ALA A 52 1.22 -7.69 -9.00
C ALA A 52 0.76 -6.27 -9.29
N CYS A 53 1.15 -5.34 -8.45
CA CYS A 53 0.78 -3.95 -8.62
C CYS A 53 1.83 -3.05 -7.99
N LEU A 54 1.70 -1.75 -8.25
CA LEU A 54 2.57 -0.77 -7.66
C LEU A 54 2.15 -0.57 -6.20
N ILE A 55 3.09 -0.62 -5.29
CA ILE A 55 2.81 -0.39 -3.88
C ILE A 55 3.74 0.71 -3.37
N GLY A 56 3.14 1.82 -2.96
CA GLY A 56 3.90 2.95 -2.45
C GLY A 56 3.77 3.05 -0.94
N MET A 57 4.84 3.45 -0.28
CA MET A 57 4.81 3.66 1.14
C MET A 57 5.83 4.72 1.53
N GLU A 58 5.57 5.42 2.62
CA GLU A 58 6.46 6.45 3.10
C GLU A 58 7.74 5.82 3.63
N ALA A 59 8.87 6.37 3.25
CA ALA A 59 10.17 5.80 3.62
C ALA A 59 10.37 5.85 5.14
N CYS A 60 10.67 4.70 5.70
CA CYS A 60 11.01 4.55 7.11
C CYS A 60 11.62 3.17 7.27
N VAL A 61 12.12 2.86 8.45
CA VAL A 61 12.80 1.58 8.66
C VAL A 61 11.89 0.41 8.33
N GLY A 62 10.66 0.44 8.83
CA GLY A 62 9.72 -0.65 8.58
C GLY A 62 9.37 -0.76 7.10
N ALA A 63 9.33 0.36 6.40
CA ALA A 63 8.98 0.35 4.98
C ALA A 63 10.07 -0.30 4.14
N HIS A 64 11.34 -0.13 4.51
CA HIS A 64 12.42 -0.77 3.78
C HIS A 64 12.29 -2.28 3.84
N HIS A 65 12.04 -2.80 5.03
CA HIS A 65 11.88 -4.23 5.21
C HIS A 65 10.66 -4.74 4.44
N LEU A 66 9.54 -4.07 4.59
CA LEU A 66 8.31 -4.49 3.93
C LEU A 66 8.43 -4.42 2.41
N SER A 67 9.08 -3.37 1.90
CA SER A 67 9.27 -3.21 0.47
C SER A 67 10.01 -4.41 -0.12
N ARG A 68 11.05 -4.87 0.55
CA ARG A 68 11.80 -6.02 0.08
C ARG A 68 10.93 -7.27 0.06
N ARG A 69 10.11 -7.46 1.10
CA ARG A 69 9.23 -8.62 1.14
C ARG A 69 8.19 -8.58 0.02
N LEU A 70 7.64 -7.40 -0.23
CA LEU A 70 6.64 -7.26 -1.26
C LEU A 70 7.22 -7.49 -2.65
N ARG A 71 8.47 -7.09 -2.86
CA ARG A 71 9.12 -7.36 -4.13
C ARG A 71 9.32 -8.85 -4.36
N LEU A 72 9.58 -9.59 -3.28
CA LEU A 72 9.69 -11.03 -3.39
C LEU A 72 8.38 -11.67 -3.78
N LEU A 73 7.27 -11.01 -3.47
CA LEU A 73 5.95 -11.49 -3.84
C LEU A 73 5.55 -11.06 -5.25
N GLY A 74 6.42 -10.32 -5.93
CA GLY A 74 6.16 -9.88 -7.29
C GLY A 74 5.60 -8.49 -7.43
N HIS A 75 5.42 -7.76 -6.32
CA HIS A 75 4.90 -6.40 -6.38
C HIS A 75 6.02 -5.40 -6.60
N ASP A 76 5.67 -4.24 -7.15
CA ASP A 76 6.62 -3.16 -7.34
C ASP A 76 6.56 -2.24 -6.14
N GLY A 77 7.35 -2.54 -5.11
CA GLY A 77 7.36 -1.76 -3.88
C GLY A 77 8.24 -0.52 -4.03
N GLN A 78 7.65 0.65 -3.81
CA GLN A 78 8.34 1.93 -3.95
C GLN A 78 8.30 2.69 -2.64
N LEU A 79 9.41 3.34 -2.30
CA LEU A 79 9.46 4.17 -1.11
C LEU A 79 9.39 5.62 -1.53
N MET A 80 8.64 6.41 -0.79
CA MET A 80 8.47 7.82 -1.09
C MET A 80 8.81 8.68 0.10
N PRO A 81 9.37 9.87 -0.13
CA PRO A 81 9.65 10.78 0.98
C PRO A 81 8.35 11.21 1.66
N ALA A 82 8.43 11.49 2.94
CA ALA A 82 7.26 11.90 3.71
C ALA A 82 6.56 13.12 3.12
N LYS A 83 7.33 14.11 2.67
CA LYS A 83 6.73 15.30 2.10
C LYS A 83 5.96 15.01 0.83
N TYR A 84 6.42 14.04 0.07
CA TYR A 84 5.75 13.67 -1.15
C TYR A 84 4.41 13.02 -0.84
N TYR A 85 4.42 12.18 0.16
CA TYR A 85 3.22 11.51 0.61
C TYR A 85 2.16 12.53 1.00
N ARG A 86 2.53 13.53 1.75
CA ARG A 86 1.61 14.54 2.19
C ARG A 86 1.06 15.38 1.06
N ARG A 87 1.93 15.69 0.10
CA ARG A 87 1.50 16.47 -1.02
C ARG A 87 0.45 15.77 -1.83
N GLU A 88 0.56 14.48 -1.97
CA GLU A 88 -0.38 13.70 -2.74
C GLU A 88 -1.67 13.44 -1.99
N GLY A 89 -1.75 13.85 -0.75
CA GLY A 89 -2.96 13.68 0.02
C GLY A 89 -3.19 12.27 0.49
N VAL A 90 -2.18 11.45 0.41
CA VAL A 90 -2.30 10.09 0.85
C VAL A 90 -2.12 9.97 2.34
N GLY A 91 -1.23 10.73 2.90
CA GLY A 91 -0.98 10.68 4.32
C GLY A 91 -1.79 11.72 5.04
N PRO A 92 -1.47 11.94 6.27
CA PRO A 92 -2.13 12.96 7.04
C PRO A 92 -1.85 14.30 6.41
N ARG A 93 -2.81 15.11 6.22
CA ARG A 93 -2.62 16.28 5.57
C ARG A 93 -2.37 17.31 6.36
N ASN A 94 -1.76 18.04 6.06
CA ASN A 94 -1.59 19.10 6.69
C ASN A 94 -1.99 19.98 5.97
N PRO A 95 -2.48 20.66 6.15
CA PRO A 95 -2.98 21.65 5.39
C PRO A 95 -2.18 22.64 5.01
#